data_cf55332724f899ff41f2276195627510
#
_entry.id   cf55332724f899ff41f2276195627510
#
_cell.length_a   1.000
_cell.length_b   1.000
_cell.length_c   1.000
_cell.angle_alpha   90.00
_cell.angle_beta   90.00
_cell.angle_gamma   90.00
#
_symmetry.space_group_name_H-M   'P 1'
#
loop_
_entity.id
_entity.type
_entity.pdbx_description
1 polymer ?
#
loop_
_entity_poly.entity_id
_entity_poly.type
_entity_poly.pdbx_seq_one_letter_code
_entity_poly.pdbx_strand_id
1 'polypeptide(L)'
;LATALLLAGASHVVNTLLLRPAATRPLLSLINFDLAGISWWSGGNAYPMPVRSPPQLIAQCYTPAIFSPHDSANCNAIADDLAQWLKASGTAPGVAWGRAVAADPLAYIRHRATHFNINQRWAVGHVPDDAIYIMNTPSNGLGLFFHKSPAAMGVYRGATFMAASPLGRPATWLGVAAAILVLGSTMHAHPLARAIAASAMHYSGAYAIVSVAPDMRYNSWPMIAVPLCLIVTLANGGLRRIPRLNGIVAVSIIGIAIGGEILAMILA
;
A
#
# COMPACT_ATOMS: atom_id res chain seq x y z
N LEU A 1 -6.73 22.55 11.51
CA LEU A 1 -7.16 22.70 10.11
C LEU A 1 -6.37 23.81 9.41
N ALA A 2 -6.34 25.04 9.95
CA ALA A 2 -5.62 26.17 9.35
C ALA A 2 -4.14 25.87 9.08
N THR A 3 -3.43 25.26 10.05
CA THR A 3 -2.03 24.86 9.89
C THR A 3 -1.82 23.86 8.76
N ALA A 4 -2.72 22.87 8.62
CA ALA A 4 -2.65 21.88 7.54
C ALA A 4 -2.87 22.52 6.16
N LEU A 5 -3.81 23.46 6.05
CA LEU A 5 -4.07 24.21 4.82
C LEU A 5 -2.89 25.13 4.45
N LEU A 6 -2.27 25.78 5.45
CA LEU A 6 -1.07 26.60 5.23
C LEU A 6 0.11 25.74 4.75
N LEU A 7 0.35 24.59 5.36
CA LEU A 7 1.41 23.67 4.94
C LEU A 7 1.16 23.10 3.54
N ALA A 8 -0.08 22.74 3.22
CA ALA A 8 -0.44 22.27 1.88
C ALA A 8 -0.25 23.39 0.83
N GLY A 9 -0.68 24.61 1.14
CA GLY A 9 -0.49 25.78 0.27
C GLY A 9 0.99 26.13 0.08
N ALA A 10 1.78 26.15 1.15
CA ALA A 10 3.21 26.38 1.09
C ALA A 10 3.93 25.30 0.26
N SER A 11 3.57 24.04 0.46
CA SER A 11 4.10 22.91 -0.32
C SER A 11 3.80 23.07 -1.81
N HIS A 12 2.57 23.48 -2.17
CA HIS A 12 2.19 23.72 -3.56
C HIS A 12 3.01 24.86 -4.17
N VAL A 13 3.17 25.98 -3.46
CA VAL A 13 3.96 27.14 -3.91
C VAL A 13 5.43 26.74 -4.11
N VAL A 14 6.03 26.04 -3.15
CA VAL A 14 7.42 25.57 -3.26
C VAL A 14 7.59 24.65 -4.47
N ASN A 15 6.69 23.69 -4.66
CA ASN A 15 6.77 22.77 -5.79
C ASN A 15 6.61 23.48 -7.14
N THR A 16 5.65 24.39 -7.27
CA THR A 16 5.37 25.04 -8.56
C THR A 16 6.36 26.13 -8.93
N LEU A 17 6.82 26.91 -7.95
CA LEU A 17 7.68 28.08 -8.23
C LEU A 17 9.17 27.77 -8.11
N LEU A 18 9.57 26.95 -7.15
CA LEU A 18 10.99 26.68 -6.86
C LEU A 18 11.48 25.38 -7.48
N LEU A 19 10.79 24.27 -7.23
CA LEU A 19 11.28 22.95 -7.63
C LEU A 19 10.93 22.60 -9.08
N ARG A 20 9.81 23.11 -9.58
CA ARG A 20 9.31 22.83 -10.96
C ARG A 20 9.50 21.36 -11.37
N PRO A 21 9.05 20.40 -10.55
CA PRO A 21 9.27 18.99 -10.84
C PRO A 21 8.65 18.64 -12.19
N ALA A 22 9.22 17.65 -12.86
CA ALA A 22 8.61 17.08 -14.05
C ALA A 22 7.16 16.65 -13.73
N ALA A 23 6.23 16.93 -14.64
CA ALA A 23 4.82 16.60 -14.45
C ALA A 23 4.66 15.08 -14.33
N THR A 24 4.43 14.61 -13.12
CA THR A 24 4.06 13.22 -12.87
C THR A 24 2.55 13.04 -13.02
N ARG A 25 2.11 11.87 -13.45
CA ARG A 25 0.69 11.55 -13.62
C ARG A 25 0.29 10.38 -12.71
N PRO A 26 0.35 10.53 -11.38
CA PRO A 26 0.13 9.42 -10.45
C PRO A 26 -1.27 8.81 -10.58
N LEU A 27 -2.29 9.62 -10.88
CA LEU A 27 -3.63 9.13 -11.14
C LEU A 27 -3.69 8.24 -12.38
N LEU A 28 -2.93 8.56 -13.43
CA LEU A 28 -2.89 7.73 -14.63
C LEU A 28 -2.21 6.38 -14.37
N SER A 29 -1.17 6.35 -13.53
CA SER A 29 -0.53 5.10 -13.10
C SER A 29 -1.51 4.21 -12.32
N LEU A 30 -2.29 4.81 -11.42
CA LEU A 30 -3.34 4.11 -10.68
C LEU A 30 -4.40 3.52 -11.62
N ILE A 31 -4.91 4.34 -12.53
CA ILE A 31 -5.93 3.92 -13.51
C ILE A 31 -5.39 2.81 -14.41
N ASN A 32 -4.17 2.94 -14.91
CA ASN A 32 -3.54 1.93 -15.75
C ASN A 32 -3.38 0.59 -15.00
N PHE A 33 -2.97 0.62 -13.74
CA PHE A 33 -2.88 -0.56 -12.90
C PHE A 33 -4.25 -1.23 -12.69
N ASP A 34 -5.30 -0.44 -12.45
CA ASP A 34 -6.65 -0.95 -12.29
C ASP A 34 -7.23 -1.54 -13.58
N LEU A 35 -7.06 -0.86 -14.71
CA LEU A 35 -7.52 -1.36 -16.00
C LEU A 35 -6.83 -2.68 -16.38
N ALA A 36 -5.53 -2.79 -16.10
CA ALA A 36 -4.79 -4.03 -16.29
C ALA A 36 -5.31 -5.14 -15.35
N GLY A 37 -5.55 -4.81 -14.08
CA GLY A 37 -6.09 -5.74 -13.10
C GLY A 37 -7.51 -6.21 -13.45
N ILE A 38 -8.41 -5.31 -13.84
CA ILE A 38 -9.75 -5.67 -14.29
C ILE A 38 -9.66 -6.57 -15.53
N SER A 39 -8.81 -6.22 -16.50
CA SER A 39 -8.61 -7.03 -17.70
C SER A 39 -8.11 -8.44 -17.37
N TRP A 40 -7.17 -8.56 -16.44
CA TRP A 40 -6.63 -9.84 -15.99
C TRP A 40 -7.71 -10.72 -15.34
N TRP A 41 -8.48 -10.15 -14.41
CA TRP A 41 -9.46 -10.91 -13.65
C TRP A 41 -10.77 -11.18 -14.40
N SER A 42 -11.11 -10.36 -15.42
CA SER A 42 -12.27 -10.59 -16.30
C SER A 42 -11.94 -11.49 -17.48
N GLY A 43 -10.67 -11.65 -17.84
CA GLY A 43 -10.24 -12.30 -19.07
C GLY A 43 -10.53 -11.49 -20.35
N GLY A 44 -10.97 -10.21 -20.18
CA GLY A 44 -11.34 -9.31 -21.28
C GLY A 44 -10.39 -8.11 -21.40
N ASN A 45 -10.84 -7.08 -22.12
CA ASN A 45 -10.15 -5.80 -22.22
C ASN A 45 -10.96 -4.71 -21.53
N ALA A 46 -10.45 -4.21 -20.40
CA ALA A 46 -11.06 -3.10 -19.66
C ALA A 46 -10.58 -1.71 -20.13
N TYR A 47 -9.58 -1.66 -21.01
CA TYR A 47 -9.11 -0.39 -21.56
C TYR A 47 -10.15 0.19 -22.53
N PRO A 48 -10.34 1.51 -22.54
CA PRO A 48 -11.33 2.17 -23.41
C PRO A 48 -10.93 2.20 -24.89
N MET A 49 -9.75 1.70 -25.21
CA MET A 49 -9.16 1.67 -26.54
C MET A 49 -8.86 0.23 -26.95
N PRO A 50 -8.76 -0.05 -28.27
CA PRO A 50 -8.21 -1.31 -28.73
C PRO A 50 -6.76 -1.39 -28.28
N VAL A 51 -6.45 -2.26 -27.34
CA VAL A 51 -5.06 -2.62 -27.03
C VAL A 51 -4.54 -3.42 -28.21
N ARG A 52 -3.45 -2.96 -28.81
CA ARG A 52 -2.84 -3.59 -30.01
C ARG A 52 -2.39 -5.03 -29.81
N SER A 53 -2.50 -5.52 -28.60
CA SER A 53 -2.09 -6.87 -28.24
C SER A 53 -3.10 -7.49 -27.29
N PRO A 54 -3.28 -8.81 -27.43
CA PRO A 54 -4.29 -9.56 -26.70
C PRO A 54 -4.02 -9.64 -25.21
N PRO A 55 -4.86 -10.33 -24.43
CA PRO A 55 -4.68 -10.60 -23.01
C PRO A 55 -3.27 -11.04 -22.59
N GLN A 56 -2.51 -11.65 -23.52
CA GLN A 56 -1.13 -12.07 -23.28
C GLN A 56 -0.17 -10.89 -22.94
N LEU A 57 -0.36 -9.72 -23.56
CA LEU A 57 0.49 -8.57 -23.24
C LEU A 57 0.18 -8.03 -21.85
N ILE A 58 -1.11 -7.97 -21.47
CA ILE A 58 -1.51 -7.59 -20.13
C ILE A 58 -0.91 -8.57 -19.11
N ALA A 59 -0.92 -9.87 -19.42
CA ALA A 59 -0.29 -10.90 -18.62
C ALA A 59 1.23 -10.72 -18.42
N GLN A 60 1.91 -10.14 -19.40
CA GLN A 60 3.33 -9.84 -19.29
C GLN A 60 3.63 -8.58 -18.45
N CYS A 61 2.72 -7.61 -18.49
CA CYS A 61 2.93 -6.30 -17.86
C CYS A 61 2.33 -6.18 -16.46
N TYR A 62 1.39 -7.05 -16.12
CA TYR A 62 0.62 -6.99 -14.89
C TYR A 62 0.88 -8.19 -14.00
N THR A 63 1.12 -7.90 -12.74
CA THR A 63 0.94 -8.85 -11.64
C THR A 63 0.04 -8.21 -10.58
N PRO A 64 -0.60 -8.98 -9.68
CA PRO A 64 -1.35 -8.38 -8.58
C PRO A 64 -0.51 -7.49 -7.65
N ALA A 65 0.81 -7.63 -7.67
CA ALA A 65 1.72 -6.79 -6.90
C ALA A 65 1.93 -5.43 -7.56
N ILE A 66 2.17 -5.40 -8.86
CA ILE A 66 2.57 -4.18 -9.56
C ILE A 66 2.24 -4.27 -11.06
N PHE A 67 1.92 -3.15 -11.66
CA PHE A 67 2.05 -2.98 -13.10
C PHE A 67 3.44 -2.43 -13.40
N SER A 68 4.25 -3.22 -14.10
CA SER A 68 5.64 -2.87 -14.37
C SER A 68 5.81 -2.32 -15.80
N PRO A 69 5.47 -1.04 -16.02
CA PRO A 69 5.62 -0.43 -17.34
C PRO A 69 7.08 -0.35 -17.76
N HIS A 70 8.01 -0.39 -16.80
CA HIS A 70 9.43 -0.19 -17.05
C HIS A 70 10.18 -1.45 -17.49
N ASP A 71 9.57 -2.64 -17.37
CA ASP A 71 10.26 -3.90 -17.67
C ASP A 71 10.28 -4.23 -19.17
N SER A 72 9.44 -3.58 -19.97
CA SER A 72 9.47 -3.73 -21.43
C SER A 72 8.92 -2.52 -22.17
N ALA A 73 9.42 -2.28 -23.37
CA ALA A 73 8.90 -1.24 -24.26
C ALA A 73 7.40 -1.44 -24.56
N ASN A 74 6.93 -2.69 -24.61
CA ASN A 74 5.52 -3.00 -24.86
C ASN A 74 4.60 -2.58 -23.70
N CYS A 75 5.05 -2.70 -22.45
CA CYS A 75 4.27 -2.30 -21.29
C CYS A 75 4.17 -0.76 -21.18
N ASN A 76 5.24 -0.05 -21.55
CA ASN A 76 5.21 1.40 -21.67
C ASN A 76 4.21 1.86 -22.75
N ALA A 77 4.17 1.16 -23.88
CA ALA A 77 3.25 1.49 -24.99
C ALA A 77 1.78 1.47 -24.55
N ILE A 78 1.36 0.54 -23.70
CA ILE A 78 -0.03 0.53 -23.18
C ILE A 78 -0.34 1.80 -22.40
N ALA A 79 0.56 2.24 -21.52
CA ALA A 79 0.37 3.44 -20.72
C ALA A 79 0.34 4.71 -21.60
N ASP A 80 1.21 4.76 -22.60
CA ASP A 80 1.28 5.87 -23.56
C ASP A 80 0.04 5.91 -24.47
N ASP A 81 -0.40 4.76 -24.98
CA ASP A 81 -1.62 4.64 -25.80
C ASP A 81 -2.86 5.07 -24.99
N LEU A 82 -2.96 4.69 -23.71
CA LEU A 82 -4.02 5.17 -22.82
C LEU A 82 -3.98 6.69 -22.66
N ALA A 83 -2.80 7.25 -22.42
CA ALA A 83 -2.65 8.70 -22.27
C ALA A 83 -3.01 9.47 -23.55
N GLN A 84 -2.62 8.95 -24.73
CA GLN A 84 -2.95 9.51 -26.02
C GLN A 84 -4.45 9.42 -26.30
N TRP A 85 -5.07 8.27 -26.03
CA TRP A 85 -6.50 8.09 -26.22
C TRP A 85 -7.32 9.04 -25.34
N LEU A 86 -6.97 9.18 -24.05
CA LEU A 86 -7.64 10.10 -23.14
C LEU A 86 -7.54 11.55 -23.63
N LYS A 87 -6.37 11.94 -24.15
CA LYS A 87 -6.16 13.28 -24.74
C LYS A 87 -6.99 13.47 -26.01
N ALA A 88 -6.99 12.50 -26.92
CA ALA A 88 -7.70 12.58 -28.20
C ALA A 88 -9.21 12.58 -28.05
N SER A 89 -9.74 11.76 -27.13
CA SER A 89 -11.17 11.65 -26.87
C SER A 89 -11.74 12.75 -25.97
N GLY A 90 -10.88 13.55 -25.32
CA GLY A 90 -11.30 14.52 -24.30
C GLY A 90 -11.91 13.86 -23.04
N THR A 91 -11.77 12.54 -22.88
CA THR A 91 -12.36 11.81 -21.76
C THR A 91 -11.52 12.03 -20.50
N ALA A 92 -12.15 12.47 -19.41
CA ALA A 92 -11.45 12.57 -18.13
C ALA A 92 -11.01 11.18 -17.64
N PRO A 93 -9.76 11.02 -17.12
CA PRO A 93 -9.24 9.74 -16.69
C PRO A 93 -10.13 9.00 -15.69
N GLY A 94 -10.70 9.71 -14.70
CA GLY A 94 -11.63 9.14 -13.72
C GLY A 94 -12.93 8.63 -14.31
N VAL A 95 -13.40 9.19 -15.44
CA VAL A 95 -14.59 8.71 -16.16
C VAL A 95 -14.29 7.39 -16.86
N ALA A 96 -13.15 7.27 -17.52
CA ALA A 96 -12.72 6.03 -18.16
C ALA A 96 -12.57 4.90 -17.12
N TRP A 97 -11.92 5.20 -16.01
CA TRP A 97 -11.76 4.30 -14.88
C TRP A 97 -13.11 3.89 -14.28
N GLY A 98 -13.97 4.84 -13.95
CA GLY A 98 -15.29 4.56 -13.37
C GLY A 98 -16.16 3.67 -14.27
N ARG A 99 -16.10 3.86 -15.59
CA ARG A 99 -16.80 2.98 -16.55
C ARG A 99 -16.28 1.55 -16.52
N ALA A 100 -14.97 1.35 -16.47
CA ALA A 100 -14.36 0.03 -16.38
C ALA A 100 -14.73 -0.68 -15.06
N VAL A 101 -14.66 0.03 -13.94
CA VAL A 101 -15.08 -0.49 -12.62
C VAL A 101 -16.57 -0.86 -12.62
N ALA A 102 -17.43 -0.03 -13.20
CA ALA A 102 -18.87 -0.30 -13.28
C ALA A 102 -19.20 -1.47 -14.22
N ALA A 103 -18.40 -1.68 -15.26
CA ALA A 103 -18.58 -2.79 -16.20
C ALA A 103 -18.26 -4.16 -15.58
N ASP A 104 -17.21 -4.22 -14.73
CA ASP A 104 -16.85 -5.46 -14.00
C ASP A 104 -16.37 -5.14 -12.58
N PRO A 105 -17.30 -4.86 -11.67
CA PRO A 105 -16.96 -4.53 -10.29
C PRO A 105 -16.33 -5.71 -9.53
N LEU A 106 -16.64 -6.95 -9.90
CA LEU A 106 -16.08 -8.12 -9.23
C LEU A 106 -14.60 -8.32 -9.57
N ALA A 107 -14.23 -8.15 -10.86
CA ALA A 107 -12.84 -8.18 -11.28
C ALA A 107 -12.04 -7.07 -10.59
N TYR A 108 -12.59 -5.86 -10.48
CA TYR A 108 -11.99 -4.76 -9.74
C TYR A 108 -11.77 -5.09 -8.26
N ILE A 109 -12.79 -5.61 -7.58
CA ILE A 109 -12.68 -5.99 -6.16
C ILE A 109 -11.62 -7.09 -5.96
N ARG A 110 -11.60 -8.11 -6.83
CA ARG A 110 -10.58 -9.17 -6.79
C ARG A 110 -9.17 -8.61 -6.96
N HIS A 111 -8.99 -7.75 -7.96
CA HIS A 111 -7.74 -7.06 -8.19
C HIS A 111 -7.27 -6.31 -6.94
N ARG A 112 -8.12 -5.44 -6.40
CA ARG A 112 -7.78 -4.60 -5.25
C ARG A 112 -7.59 -5.38 -3.95
N ALA A 113 -8.41 -6.39 -3.70
CA ALA A 113 -8.27 -7.26 -2.52
C ALA A 113 -6.95 -8.04 -2.56
N THR A 114 -6.60 -8.61 -3.73
CA THR A 114 -5.34 -9.33 -3.90
C THR A 114 -4.14 -8.39 -3.75
N HIS A 115 -4.18 -7.22 -4.38
CA HIS A 115 -3.13 -6.21 -4.24
C HIS A 115 -2.98 -5.73 -2.78
N PHE A 116 -4.09 -5.44 -2.10
CA PHE A 116 -4.08 -5.02 -0.70
C PHE A 116 -3.53 -6.11 0.23
N ASN A 117 -3.89 -7.39 -0.02
CA ASN A 117 -3.33 -8.51 0.72
C ASN A 117 -1.79 -8.57 0.57
N ILE A 118 -1.27 -8.37 -0.65
CA ILE A 118 0.18 -8.31 -0.90
C ILE A 118 0.80 -7.10 -0.21
N ASN A 119 0.16 -5.94 -0.27
CA ASN A 119 0.62 -4.71 0.39
C ASN A 119 0.69 -4.88 1.91
N GLN A 120 -0.31 -5.50 2.50
CA GLN A 120 -0.36 -5.79 3.94
C GLN A 120 0.46 -7.03 4.33
N ARG A 121 0.88 -7.84 3.35
CA ARG A 121 1.61 -9.10 3.57
C ARG A 121 0.90 -10.05 4.54
N TRP A 122 -0.43 -10.09 4.47
CA TRP A 122 -1.21 -10.91 5.39
C TRP A 122 -1.17 -12.40 5.00
N ALA A 123 -1.82 -12.78 3.92
CA ALA A 123 -1.86 -14.17 3.41
C ALA A 123 -0.90 -14.31 2.21
N VAL A 124 0.37 -13.95 2.40
CA VAL A 124 1.41 -13.99 1.38
C VAL A 124 2.62 -14.72 1.93
N GLY A 125 2.95 -15.86 1.33
CA GLY A 125 4.07 -16.69 1.77
C GLY A 125 5.43 -16.06 1.51
N HIS A 126 5.61 -15.51 0.31
CA HIS A 126 6.84 -14.81 -0.07
C HIS A 126 6.70 -13.30 0.17
N VAL A 127 7.68 -12.72 0.83
CA VAL A 127 7.82 -11.27 0.94
C VAL A 127 8.66 -10.83 -0.25
N PRO A 128 8.14 -10.00 -1.16
CA PRO A 128 8.92 -9.48 -2.29
C PRO A 128 10.22 -8.84 -1.80
N ASP A 129 11.33 -9.09 -2.49
CA ASP A 129 12.66 -8.57 -2.14
C ASP A 129 12.69 -7.04 -2.07
N ASP A 130 11.82 -6.39 -2.82
CA ASP A 130 11.59 -4.93 -2.84
C ASP A 130 11.14 -4.38 -1.48
N ALA A 131 10.72 -5.25 -0.56
CA ALA A 131 10.32 -4.86 0.79
C ALA A 131 11.49 -4.34 1.62
N ILE A 132 12.69 -4.78 1.30
CA ILE A 132 13.93 -4.42 2.00
C ILE A 132 14.85 -3.81 0.96
N TYR A 133 14.44 -2.67 0.47
CA TYR A 133 15.16 -1.95 -0.55
C TYR A 133 16.38 -1.29 0.09
N ILE A 134 17.57 -1.58 -0.36
CA ILE A 134 18.76 -0.69 -0.31
C ILE A 134 20.06 -1.53 -0.35
N MET A 135 20.30 -2.26 -1.43
CA MET A 135 21.61 -2.86 -1.62
C MET A 135 22.36 -2.32 -2.83
N ASN A 136 21.67 -1.61 -3.73
CA ASN A 136 22.28 -1.03 -4.91
C ASN A 136 21.71 0.36 -5.18
N THR A 137 22.59 1.31 -5.44
CA THR A 137 22.22 2.57 -6.06
C THR A 137 22.34 2.38 -7.57
N PRO A 138 21.27 2.63 -8.36
CA PRO A 138 21.39 2.62 -9.81
C PRO A 138 22.50 3.55 -10.27
N SER A 139 23.14 3.22 -11.40
CA SER A 139 24.12 4.12 -12.02
C SER A 139 23.50 5.51 -12.19
N ASN A 140 24.18 6.53 -11.66
CA ASN A 140 23.73 7.92 -11.71
C ASN A 140 24.87 8.85 -12.09
N GLY A 141 24.55 9.98 -12.72
CA GLY A 141 25.53 10.96 -13.17
C GLY A 141 26.31 11.69 -12.06
N LEU A 142 25.96 11.41 -10.78
CA LEU A 142 26.62 12.02 -9.62
C LEU A 142 27.72 11.11 -9.03
N GLY A 143 27.91 9.88 -9.56
CA GLY A 143 28.86 8.91 -9.02
C GLY A 143 28.52 8.42 -7.61
N LEU A 144 27.27 8.57 -7.17
CA LEU A 144 26.81 8.11 -5.87
C LEU A 144 26.57 6.61 -5.90
N PHE A 145 27.06 5.90 -4.91
CA PHE A 145 26.85 4.47 -4.74
C PHE A 145 26.62 4.14 -3.26
N PHE A 146 25.90 3.04 -3.02
CA PHE A 146 25.65 2.60 -1.66
C PHE A 146 26.93 2.02 -1.03
N HIS A 147 27.35 2.59 0.08
CA HIS A 147 28.51 2.09 0.82
C HIS A 147 28.09 1.04 1.85
N LYS A 148 28.58 -0.20 1.67
CA LYS A 148 28.29 -1.34 2.55
C LYS A 148 29.10 -1.27 3.85
N SER A 149 28.88 -0.25 4.67
CA SER A 149 29.52 -0.19 5.99
C SER A 149 29.00 -1.30 6.92
N PRO A 150 29.77 -1.71 7.95
CA PRO A 150 29.31 -2.68 8.95
C PRO A 150 27.98 -2.26 9.61
N ALA A 151 27.81 -0.97 9.90
CA ALA A 151 26.58 -0.41 10.46
C ALA A 151 25.40 -0.54 9.49
N ALA A 152 25.57 -0.18 8.21
CA ALA A 152 24.54 -0.35 7.18
C ALA A 152 24.14 -1.81 7.01
N MET A 153 25.12 -2.72 7.02
CA MET A 153 24.86 -4.17 6.95
C MET A 153 24.16 -4.70 8.20
N GLY A 154 24.44 -4.14 9.39
CA GLY A 154 23.74 -4.46 10.61
C GLY A 154 22.26 -4.07 10.54
N VAL A 155 21.98 -2.86 10.08
CA VAL A 155 20.59 -2.37 9.85
C VAL A 155 19.88 -3.25 8.82
N TYR A 156 20.53 -3.56 7.70
CA TYR A 156 19.97 -4.43 6.67
C TYR A 156 19.60 -5.81 7.21
N ARG A 157 20.51 -6.49 7.95
CA ARG A 157 20.24 -7.79 8.56
C ARG A 157 19.06 -7.72 9.56
N GLY A 158 19.04 -6.67 10.39
CA GLY A 158 17.93 -6.42 11.31
C GLY A 158 16.60 -6.24 10.58
N ALA A 159 16.58 -5.45 9.51
CA ALA A 159 15.39 -5.23 8.68
C ALA A 159 14.94 -6.53 8.01
N THR A 160 15.86 -7.34 7.48
CA THR A 160 15.56 -8.65 6.89
C THR A 160 14.95 -9.60 7.91
N PHE A 161 15.53 -9.67 9.10
CA PHE A 161 14.98 -10.48 10.20
C PHE A 161 13.58 -10.02 10.59
N MET A 162 13.36 -8.71 10.74
CA MET A 162 12.05 -8.15 11.05
C MET A 162 11.03 -8.45 9.95
N ALA A 163 11.40 -8.29 8.68
CA ALA A 163 10.51 -8.56 7.54
C ALA A 163 10.08 -10.04 7.45
N ALA A 164 10.93 -10.95 7.90
CA ALA A 164 10.62 -12.38 8.00
C ALA A 164 9.77 -12.74 9.22
N SER A 165 9.39 -11.78 10.06
CA SER A 165 8.59 -11.98 11.25
C SER A 165 7.24 -11.23 11.16
N PRO A 166 6.23 -11.59 11.98
CA PRO A 166 4.98 -10.81 12.05
C PRO A 166 5.20 -9.33 12.38
N LEU A 167 6.27 -8.98 13.09
CA LEU A 167 6.58 -7.59 13.43
C LEU A 167 6.95 -6.73 12.21
N GLY A 168 7.48 -7.33 11.15
CA GLY A 168 7.77 -6.66 9.89
C GLY A 168 6.60 -6.67 8.90
N ARG A 169 5.45 -7.22 9.30
CA ARG A 169 4.27 -7.32 8.43
C ARG A 169 3.21 -6.31 8.82
N PRO A 170 2.77 -5.43 7.90
CA PRO A 170 1.78 -4.39 8.20
C PRO A 170 0.46 -4.94 8.77
N ALA A 171 0.00 -6.12 8.33
CA ALA A 171 -1.25 -6.72 8.80
C ALA A 171 -1.26 -6.96 10.32
N THR A 172 -0.13 -7.36 10.92
CA THR A 172 0.00 -7.46 12.39
C THR A 172 -0.34 -6.14 13.07
N TRP A 173 0.25 -5.04 12.60
CA TRP A 173 0.03 -3.72 13.19
C TRP A 173 -1.39 -3.23 13.00
N LEU A 174 -2.02 -3.52 11.85
CA LEU A 174 -3.45 -3.22 11.64
C LEU A 174 -4.34 -4.05 12.56
N GLY A 175 -4.02 -5.33 12.76
CA GLY A 175 -4.73 -6.17 13.73
C GLY A 175 -4.65 -5.60 15.15
N VAL A 176 -3.47 -5.16 15.57
CA VAL A 176 -3.28 -4.49 16.87
C VAL A 176 -4.04 -3.16 16.96
N ALA A 177 -4.01 -2.33 15.90
CA ALA A 177 -4.77 -1.08 15.86
C ALA A 177 -6.27 -1.32 15.98
N ALA A 178 -6.81 -2.29 15.24
CA ALA A 178 -8.21 -2.70 15.32
C ALA A 178 -8.58 -3.19 16.72
N ALA A 179 -7.73 -4.01 17.34
CA ALA A 179 -7.91 -4.47 18.71
C ALA A 179 -7.96 -3.30 19.71
N ILE A 180 -7.07 -2.32 19.58
CA ILE A 180 -7.07 -1.10 20.42
C ILE A 180 -8.37 -0.32 20.25
N LEU A 181 -8.90 -0.20 19.02
CA LEU A 181 -10.17 0.49 18.77
C LEU A 181 -11.35 -0.26 19.39
N VAL A 182 -11.40 -1.58 19.28
CA VAL A 182 -12.42 -2.43 19.91
C VAL A 182 -12.37 -2.30 21.43
N LEU A 183 -11.18 -2.42 22.02
CA LEU A 183 -11.00 -2.23 23.46
C LEU A 183 -11.33 -0.81 23.88
N GLY A 184 -10.95 0.17 23.09
CA GLY A 184 -11.20 1.59 23.37
C GLY A 184 -12.66 2.02 23.34
N SER A 185 -13.55 1.25 22.70
CA SER A 185 -14.98 1.54 22.66
C SER A 185 -15.68 1.29 24.01
N THR A 186 -15.12 0.43 24.84
CA THR A 186 -15.71 -0.01 26.13
C THR A 186 -14.89 0.37 27.35
N MET A 187 -13.66 0.82 27.11
CA MET A 187 -12.76 1.28 28.15
C MET A 187 -12.65 2.80 28.06
N HIS A 188 -12.35 3.45 29.18
CA HIS A 188 -11.92 4.85 29.17
C HIS A 188 -10.51 4.94 28.56
N ALA A 189 -10.34 4.31 27.38
CA ALA A 189 -9.08 4.38 26.65
C ALA A 189 -8.76 5.83 26.34
N HIS A 190 -7.53 6.20 26.54
CA HIS A 190 -7.07 7.57 26.32
C HIS A 190 -7.45 8.03 24.90
N PRO A 191 -8.15 9.15 24.73
CA PRO A 191 -8.62 9.58 23.40
C PRO A 191 -7.52 9.66 22.35
N LEU A 192 -6.30 10.01 22.77
CA LEU A 192 -5.13 10.06 21.91
C LEU A 192 -4.79 8.66 21.31
N ALA A 193 -4.79 7.61 22.14
CA ALA A 193 -4.49 6.26 21.63
C ALA A 193 -5.52 5.83 20.59
N ARG A 194 -6.81 6.10 20.82
CA ARG A 194 -7.86 5.82 19.85
C ARG A 194 -7.69 6.63 18.55
N ALA A 195 -7.36 7.90 18.66
CA ALA A 195 -7.16 8.77 17.49
C ALA A 195 -5.96 8.30 16.65
N ILE A 196 -4.86 7.90 17.28
CA ILE A 196 -3.68 7.38 16.59
C ILE A 196 -4.00 6.02 15.93
N ALA A 197 -4.69 5.09 16.63
CA ALA A 197 -5.08 3.81 16.07
C ALA A 197 -6.03 3.98 14.87
N ALA A 198 -7.03 4.86 14.98
CA ALA A 198 -7.92 5.19 13.89
C ALA A 198 -7.16 5.80 12.69
N SER A 199 -6.22 6.69 12.95
CA SER A 199 -5.35 7.27 11.91
C SER A 199 -4.54 6.19 11.18
N ALA A 200 -3.96 5.22 11.90
CA ALA A 200 -3.24 4.10 11.30
C ALA A 200 -4.14 3.24 10.41
N MET A 201 -5.35 2.93 10.87
CA MET A 201 -6.34 2.17 10.10
C MET A 201 -6.78 2.89 8.83
N HIS A 202 -7.09 4.18 8.92
CA HIS A 202 -7.49 4.98 7.74
C HIS A 202 -6.35 5.12 6.74
N TYR A 203 -5.15 5.37 7.23
CA TYR A 203 -3.96 5.51 6.39
C TYR A 203 -3.71 4.24 5.58
N SER A 204 -3.63 3.08 6.23
CA SER A 204 -3.46 1.80 5.53
C SER A 204 -4.67 1.42 4.68
N GLY A 205 -5.88 1.67 5.18
CA GLY A 205 -7.11 1.38 4.44
C GLY A 205 -7.21 2.13 3.12
N ALA A 206 -6.68 3.35 3.04
CA ALA A 206 -6.63 4.11 1.79
C ALA A 206 -5.84 3.38 0.70
N TYR A 207 -4.82 2.61 1.05
CA TYR A 207 -4.02 1.84 0.09
C TYR A 207 -4.77 0.66 -0.54
N ALA A 208 -5.91 0.25 0.01
CA ALA A 208 -6.79 -0.68 -0.68
C ALA A 208 -7.28 -0.13 -2.03
N ILE A 209 -7.34 1.21 -2.15
CA ILE A 209 -7.84 1.90 -3.36
C ILE A 209 -6.71 2.56 -4.14
N VAL A 210 -5.77 3.25 -3.47
CA VAL A 210 -4.82 4.14 -4.16
C VAL A 210 -3.42 3.57 -4.33
N SER A 211 -3.12 2.37 -3.82
CA SER A 211 -1.80 1.75 -3.99
C SER A 211 -1.60 1.21 -5.41
N VAL A 212 -0.37 1.32 -5.89
CA VAL A 212 0.09 0.77 -7.18
C VAL A 212 1.29 -0.15 -7.05
N ALA A 213 1.85 -0.28 -5.84
CA ALA A 213 2.98 -1.13 -5.52
C ALA A 213 2.95 -1.55 -4.05
N PRO A 214 3.49 -2.72 -3.67
CA PRO A 214 3.49 -3.22 -2.29
C PRO A 214 4.68 -2.68 -1.49
N ASP A 215 4.96 -1.38 -1.59
CA ASP A 215 6.11 -0.74 -0.96
C ASP A 215 5.89 -0.57 0.55
N MET A 216 6.85 -1.02 1.36
CA MET A 216 6.80 -0.87 2.83
C MET A 216 6.67 0.57 3.31
N ARG A 217 7.16 1.55 2.52
CA ARG A 217 7.00 2.98 2.84
C ARG A 217 5.55 3.37 3.06
N TYR A 218 4.63 2.73 2.36
CA TYR A 218 3.18 2.96 2.49
C TYR A 218 2.63 2.51 3.84
N ASN A 219 3.36 1.66 4.56
CA ASN A 219 2.95 1.14 5.84
C ASN A 219 3.81 1.66 7.02
N SER A 220 4.71 2.62 6.76
CA SER A 220 5.57 3.19 7.79
C SER A 220 4.79 3.85 8.92
N TRP A 221 3.69 4.55 8.60
CA TRP A 221 2.88 5.19 9.62
C TRP A 221 2.23 4.20 10.61
N PRO A 222 1.50 3.16 10.18
CA PRO A 222 0.97 2.15 11.11
C PRO A 222 2.06 1.50 11.97
N MET A 223 3.20 1.17 11.39
CA MET A 223 4.30 0.53 12.11
C MET A 223 4.93 1.41 13.19
N ILE A 224 4.80 2.73 13.10
CA ILE A 224 5.23 3.69 14.13
C ILE A 224 4.07 4.03 15.07
N ALA A 225 2.90 4.29 14.51
CA ALA A 225 1.73 4.78 15.25
C ALA A 225 1.20 3.73 16.25
N VAL A 226 1.17 2.46 15.86
CA VAL A 226 0.58 1.41 16.72
C VAL A 226 1.42 1.11 17.95
N PRO A 227 2.76 1.00 17.90
CA PRO A 227 3.58 0.96 19.12
C PRO A 227 3.36 2.17 20.03
N LEU A 228 3.22 3.37 19.48
CA LEU A 228 2.89 4.56 20.29
C LEU A 228 1.53 4.44 20.97
N CYS A 229 0.51 3.92 20.27
CA CYS A 229 -0.79 3.62 20.85
C CYS A 229 -0.69 2.65 22.03
N LEU A 230 0.10 1.59 21.88
CA LEU A 230 0.31 0.62 22.94
C LEU A 230 0.96 1.27 24.17
N ILE A 231 2.00 2.07 23.97
CA ILE A 231 2.67 2.81 25.06
C ILE A 231 1.68 3.72 25.78
N VAL A 232 0.90 4.53 25.05
CA VAL A 232 -0.11 5.42 25.63
C VAL A 232 -1.19 4.61 26.37
N THR A 233 -1.64 3.50 25.83
CA THR A 233 -2.66 2.63 26.45
C THR A 233 -2.13 2.02 27.76
N LEU A 234 -0.91 1.50 27.75
CA LEU A 234 -0.27 0.89 28.93
C LEU A 234 0.01 1.93 30.02
N ALA A 235 0.56 3.08 29.66
CA ALA A 235 0.87 4.16 30.58
C ALA A 235 -0.38 4.69 31.33
N ASN A 236 -1.54 4.64 30.69
CA ASN A 236 -2.81 5.06 31.29
C ASN A 236 -3.58 3.92 31.98
N GLY A 237 -2.96 2.77 32.18
CA GLY A 237 -3.59 1.61 32.87
C GLY A 237 -4.74 1.00 32.07
N GLY A 238 -4.79 1.22 30.77
CA GLY A 238 -5.92 0.83 29.88
C GLY A 238 -6.24 -0.64 29.80
N LEU A 239 -5.37 -1.53 30.29
CA LEU A 239 -5.61 -2.98 30.31
C LEU A 239 -6.21 -3.51 31.63
N ARG A 240 -6.40 -2.67 32.64
CA ARG A 240 -6.78 -3.13 33.99
C ARG A 240 -8.22 -3.61 34.15
N ARG A 241 -9.13 -3.25 33.23
CA ARG A 241 -10.55 -3.60 33.29
C ARG A 241 -11.11 -3.90 31.90
N ILE A 242 -10.58 -4.92 31.23
CA ILE A 242 -11.09 -5.33 29.93
C ILE A 242 -12.33 -6.21 30.14
N PRO A 243 -13.51 -5.85 29.61
CA PRO A 243 -14.64 -6.73 29.55
C PRO A 243 -14.27 -8.03 28.80
N ARG A 244 -14.66 -9.18 29.32
CA ARG A 244 -14.27 -10.50 28.77
C ARG A 244 -14.54 -10.61 27.26
N LEU A 245 -15.72 -10.19 26.81
CA LEU A 245 -16.09 -10.26 25.39
C LEU A 245 -15.14 -9.42 24.52
N ASN A 246 -14.83 -8.19 24.91
CA ASN A 246 -13.92 -7.33 24.15
C ASN A 246 -12.48 -7.86 24.17
N GLY A 247 -12.06 -8.45 25.26
CA GLY A 247 -10.78 -9.14 25.34
C GLY A 247 -10.70 -10.32 24.36
N ILE A 248 -11.73 -11.15 24.30
CA ILE A 248 -11.82 -12.26 23.33
C ILE A 248 -11.77 -11.71 21.90
N VAL A 249 -12.59 -10.73 21.57
CA VAL A 249 -12.62 -10.13 20.22
C VAL A 249 -11.25 -9.56 19.85
N ALA A 250 -10.60 -8.79 20.74
CA ALA A 250 -9.29 -8.21 20.48
C ALA A 250 -8.21 -9.29 20.24
N VAL A 251 -8.18 -10.34 21.07
CA VAL A 251 -7.25 -11.45 20.91
C VAL A 251 -7.53 -12.22 19.61
N SER A 252 -8.81 -12.41 19.26
CA SER A 252 -9.18 -13.05 17.99
C SER A 252 -8.71 -12.24 16.77
N ILE A 253 -8.87 -10.93 16.77
CA ILE A 253 -8.40 -10.05 15.68
C ILE A 253 -6.89 -10.17 15.51
N ILE A 254 -6.13 -10.08 16.60
CA ILE A 254 -4.66 -10.22 16.56
C ILE A 254 -4.28 -11.64 16.13
N GLY A 255 -4.97 -12.66 16.66
CA GLY A 255 -4.74 -14.05 16.29
C GLY A 255 -5.00 -14.33 14.81
N ILE A 256 -6.03 -13.74 14.21
CA ILE A 256 -6.32 -13.85 12.78
C ILE A 256 -5.24 -13.14 11.95
N ALA A 257 -4.81 -11.95 12.37
CA ALA A 257 -3.75 -11.21 11.67
C ALA A 257 -2.44 -12.03 11.66
N ILE A 258 -1.94 -12.43 12.82
CA ILE A 258 -0.68 -13.17 12.95
C ILE A 258 -0.81 -14.62 12.41
N GLY A 259 -1.93 -15.28 12.68
CA GLY A 259 -2.17 -16.66 12.24
C GLY A 259 -2.23 -16.79 10.72
N GLY A 260 -2.86 -15.83 10.04
CA GLY A 260 -2.88 -15.77 8.57
C GLY A 260 -1.48 -15.62 7.97
N GLU A 261 -0.65 -14.76 8.58
CA GLU A 261 0.74 -14.56 8.17
C GLU A 261 1.60 -15.82 8.36
N ILE A 262 1.51 -16.45 9.55
CA ILE A 262 2.28 -17.67 9.86
C ILE A 262 1.86 -18.81 8.94
N LEU A 263 0.55 -19.01 8.75
CA LEU A 263 0.05 -20.05 7.87
C LEU A 263 0.55 -19.85 6.42
N ALA A 264 0.50 -18.62 5.92
CA ALA A 264 1.00 -18.32 4.59
C ALA A 264 2.51 -18.56 4.45
N MET A 265 3.30 -18.27 5.49
CA MET A 265 4.75 -18.57 5.50
C MET A 265 5.07 -20.06 5.53
N ILE A 266 4.21 -20.86 6.18
CA ILE A 266 4.42 -22.33 6.27
C ILE A 266 4.04 -23.01 4.94
N LEU A 267 3.04 -22.49 4.24
CA LEU A 267 2.51 -23.06 2.99
C LEU A 267 3.27 -22.62 1.73
N ALA A 268 4.16 -21.64 1.84
CA ALA A 268 4.98 -21.13 0.73
C ALA A 268 6.26 -21.94 0.55
#